data_4ff2b44eefc9240c41abab3a4818a9ee
#
_entry.id   4ff2b44eefc9240c41abab3a4818a9ee
#
_cell.length_a   1.000
_cell.length_b   1.000
_cell.length_c   1.000
_cell.angle_alpha   90.00
_cell.angle_beta   90.00
_cell.angle_gamma   90.00
#
_symmetry.space_group_name_H-M   'P 1'
#
loop_
_entity.id
_entity.type
_entity.pdbx_description
1 polymer ?
#
loop_
_entity_poly.entity_id
_entity_poly.type
_entity_poly.pdbx_seq_one_letter_code
_entity_poly.pdbx_strand_id
1 'polypeptide(L)'
;MDDKPRNLKTLLAESKDASELMVDLAYAALYFDDEGMAEAVLGLEEEMSDLVHEMRSLAMLAVRHPREVDGMSSVLQVVSSIEQIANAAVDIAKIVLRNIGIPRALVVDLAQAAEVSHRLVVADGSHLANRPLSDMELPVVVGMRVVAIQRGRRWLTDVGGDDIVRRATRYLCEGNRLGSFGFENLPPLRRGYRPLLKPQAC
;
A
#
# COMPACT_ATOMS: atom_id res chain seq x y z
N MET A 1 -22.93 4.19 7.00
CA MET A 1 -21.92 3.80 7.99
C MET A 1 -22.48 2.58 8.70
N ASP A 2 -21.99 1.43 8.38
CA ASP A 2 -22.46 0.17 8.98
C ASP A 2 -21.74 0.05 10.34
N ASP A 3 -22.47 0.41 11.40
CA ASP A 3 -21.98 0.41 12.80
C ASP A 3 -21.97 -1.04 13.35
N LYS A 4 -21.30 -1.93 12.62
CA LYS A 4 -21.10 -3.28 13.08
C LYS A 4 -19.98 -3.26 14.12
N PRO A 5 -20.20 -3.76 15.34
CA PRO A 5 -19.17 -3.73 16.36
C PRO A 5 -17.90 -4.42 15.84
N ARG A 6 -16.79 -3.71 15.86
CA ARG A 6 -15.49 -4.23 15.48
C ARG A 6 -15.17 -5.44 16.35
N ASN A 7 -14.69 -6.49 15.74
CA ASN A 7 -14.28 -7.69 16.43
C ASN A 7 -12.82 -8.01 16.14
N LEU A 8 -12.21 -8.81 16.97
CA LEU A 8 -10.78 -9.13 16.88
C LEU A 8 -10.36 -9.66 15.51
N LYS A 9 -11.23 -10.44 14.82
CA LYS A 9 -10.95 -10.98 13.50
C LYS A 9 -10.87 -9.87 12.44
N THR A 10 -11.80 -8.92 12.50
CA THR A 10 -11.83 -7.77 11.58
C THR A 10 -10.61 -6.89 11.78
N LEU A 11 -10.27 -6.58 13.04
CA LEU A 11 -9.09 -5.79 13.38
C LEU A 11 -7.78 -6.44 12.97
N LEU A 12 -7.66 -7.78 13.11
CA LEU A 12 -6.50 -8.52 12.62
C LEU A 12 -6.36 -8.44 11.09
N ALA A 13 -7.46 -8.49 10.35
CA ALA A 13 -7.43 -8.33 8.90
C ALA A 13 -7.02 -6.90 8.52
N GLU A 14 -7.65 -5.88 9.12
CA GLU A 14 -7.31 -4.47 8.90
C GLU A 14 -5.83 -4.18 9.23
N SER A 15 -5.33 -4.67 10.36
CA SER A 15 -3.93 -4.46 10.76
C SER A 15 -2.95 -5.19 9.85
N LYS A 16 -3.30 -6.38 9.34
CA LYS A 16 -2.50 -7.10 8.33
C LYS A 16 -2.41 -6.28 7.06
N ASP A 17 -3.55 -5.80 6.54
CA ASP A 17 -3.58 -5.02 5.30
C ASP A 17 -2.84 -3.68 5.45
N ALA A 18 -3.00 -2.99 6.61
CA ALA A 18 -2.27 -1.77 6.91
C ALA A 18 -0.75 -2.00 7.01
N SER A 19 -0.30 -3.09 7.67
CA SER A 19 1.13 -3.39 7.78
C SER A 19 1.78 -3.71 6.43
N GLU A 20 1.07 -4.40 5.54
CA GLU A 20 1.51 -4.69 4.18
C GLU A 20 1.68 -3.39 3.39
N LEU A 21 0.67 -2.52 3.41
CA LEU A 21 0.72 -1.20 2.77
C LEU A 21 1.87 -0.33 3.30
N MET A 22 2.11 -0.35 4.62
CA MET A 22 3.23 0.40 5.22
C MET A 22 4.59 -0.05 4.69
N VAL A 23 4.79 -1.36 4.53
CA VAL A 23 6.02 -1.93 3.96
C VAL A 23 6.19 -1.50 2.51
N ASP A 24 5.13 -1.62 1.71
CA ASP A 24 5.14 -1.25 0.29
C ASP A 24 5.49 0.23 0.10
N LEU A 25 4.84 1.11 0.86
CA LEU A 25 5.10 2.55 0.83
C LEU A 25 6.51 2.90 1.31
N ALA A 26 7.01 2.22 2.34
CA ALA A 26 8.35 2.48 2.88
C ALA A 26 9.43 2.14 1.85
N TYR A 27 9.34 0.98 1.19
CA TYR A 27 10.26 0.62 0.11
C TYR A 27 10.08 1.51 -1.12
N ALA A 28 8.85 1.87 -1.48
CA ALA A 28 8.60 2.82 -2.57
C ALA A 28 9.18 4.20 -2.27
N ALA A 29 9.01 4.71 -1.04
CA ALA A 29 9.59 5.97 -0.60
C ALA A 29 11.12 5.96 -0.76
N LEU A 30 11.75 4.86 -0.35
CA LEU A 30 13.19 4.67 -0.45
C LEU A 30 13.65 4.59 -1.93
N TYR A 31 12.93 3.83 -2.75
CA TYR A 31 13.25 3.63 -4.16
C TYR A 31 13.09 4.91 -5.00
N PHE A 32 12.02 5.66 -4.75
CA PHE A 32 11.72 6.90 -5.49
C PHE A 32 12.27 8.17 -4.84
N ASP A 33 12.90 8.05 -3.65
CA ASP A 33 13.35 9.19 -2.82
C ASP A 33 12.20 10.19 -2.60
N ASP A 34 11.03 9.68 -2.19
CA ASP A 34 9.78 10.43 -2.10
C ASP A 34 9.37 10.65 -0.64
N GLU A 35 9.63 11.86 -0.12
CA GLU A 35 9.29 12.26 1.25
C GLU A 35 7.78 12.13 1.53
N GLY A 36 6.93 12.41 0.55
CA GLY A 36 5.47 12.33 0.73
C GLY A 36 4.98 10.90 0.95
N MET A 37 5.63 9.89 0.33
CA MET A 37 5.36 8.48 0.64
C MET A 37 5.85 8.13 2.04
N ALA A 38 7.02 8.61 2.43
CA ALA A 38 7.56 8.41 3.77
C ALA A 38 6.67 9.05 4.85
N GLU A 39 6.13 10.26 4.62
CA GLU A 39 5.15 10.89 5.50
C GLU A 39 3.84 10.07 5.60
N ALA A 40 3.40 9.44 4.50
CA ALA A 40 2.21 8.58 4.52
C ALA A 40 2.41 7.34 5.41
N VAL A 41 3.62 6.76 5.44
CA VAL A 41 3.95 5.64 6.35
C VAL A 41 3.82 6.06 7.81
N LEU A 42 4.26 7.29 8.16
CA LEU A 42 4.10 7.79 9.53
C LEU A 42 2.62 8.02 9.91
N GLY A 43 1.79 8.47 8.95
CA GLY A 43 0.35 8.57 9.18
C GLY A 43 -0.31 7.21 9.44
N LEU A 44 0.07 6.19 8.69
CA LEU A 44 -0.42 4.81 8.89
C LEU A 44 0.06 4.20 10.22
N GLU A 45 1.20 4.63 10.76
CA GLU A 45 1.70 4.17 12.06
C GLU A 45 0.79 4.63 13.20
N GLU A 46 0.26 5.86 13.13
CA GLU A 46 -0.73 6.33 14.10
C GLU A 46 -2.00 5.47 14.07
N GLU A 47 -2.54 5.18 12.87
CA GLU A 47 -3.69 4.29 12.70
C GLU A 47 -3.41 2.86 13.20
N MET A 48 -2.21 2.33 12.93
CA MET A 48 -1.79 1.01 13.40
C MET A 48 -1.70 0.95 14.91
N SER A 49 -1.22 2.00 15.55
CA SER A 49 -1.14 2.11 17.02
C SER A 49 -2.53 1.99 17.66
N ASP A 50 -3.54 2.64 17.07
CA ASP A 50 -4.93 2.56 17.52
C ASP A 50 -5.50 1.14 17.34
N LEU A 51 -5.26 0.50 16.18
CA LEU A 51 -5.68 -0.88 15.91
C LEU A 51 -5.07 -1.87 16.92
N VAL A 52 -3.78 -1.74 17.19
CA VAL A 52 -3.05 -2.58 18.15
C VAL A 52 -3.62 -2.40 19.56
N HIS A 53 -3.89 -1.17 19.96
CA HIS A 53 -4.48 -0.88 21.26
C HIS A 53 -5.88 -1.51 21.40
N GLU A 54 -6.74 -1.36 20.40
CA GLU A 54 -8.08 -1.93 20.38
C GLU A 54 -8.03 -3.46 20.42
N MET A 55 -7.15 -4.09 19.61
CA MET A 55 -6.98 -5.54 19.59
C MET A 55 -6.52 -6.08 20.95
N ARG A 56 -5.55 -5.42 21.61
CA ARG A 56 -5.09 -5.80 22.95
C ARG A 56 -6.21 -5.72 23.96
N SER A 57 -7.01 -4.65 23.91
CA SER A 57 -8.14 -4.45 24.81
C SER A 57 -9.20 -5.53 24.63
N LEU A 58 -9.59 -5.85 23.39
CA LEU A 58 -10.56 -6.91 23.10
C LEU A 58 -10.04 -8.30 23.47
N ALA A 59 -8.75 -8.58 23.25
CA ALA A 59 -8.15 -9.84 23.64
C ALA A 59 -8.19 -10.06 25.16
N MET A 60 -7.91 -9.02 25.94
CA MET A 60 -8.00 -9.08 27.41
C MET A 60 -9.45 -9.27 27.89
N LEU A 61 -10.42 -8.65 27.25
CA LEU A 61 -11.84 -8.78 27.59
C LEU A 61 -12.44 -10.13 27.17
N ALA A 62 -11.83 -10.80 26.20
CA ALA A 62 -12.33 -12.10 25.68
C ALA A 62 -12.04 -13.27 26.64
N VAL A 63 -11.01 -13.18 27.50
CA VAL A 63 -10.64 -14.24 28.43
C VAL A 63 -11.62 -14.31 29.59
N ARG A 64 -12.39 -15.40 29.65
CA ARG A 64 -13.34 -15.68 30.74
C ARG A 64 -12.94 -16.88 31.58
N HIS A 65 -12.14 -17.79 31.03
CA HIS A 65 -11.70 -19.01 31.68
C HIS A 65 -10.20 -19.26 31.49
N PRO A 66 -9.50 -19.88 32.45
CA PRO A 66 -8.06 -20.14 32.35
C PRO A 66 -7.65 -20.91 31.08
N ARG A 67 -8.50 -21.80 30.57
CA ARG A 67 -8.26 -22.57 29.32
C ARG A 67 -8.20 -21.73 28.05
N GLU A 68 -8.68 -20.47 28.10
CA GLU A 68 -8.70 -19.55 26.96
C GLU A 68 -7.44 -18.69 26.90
N VAL A 69 -6.62 -18.71 27.98
CA VAL A 69 -5.43 -17.87 28.11
C VAL A 69 -4.40 -18.17 27.03
N ASP A 70 -4.11 -19.44 26.75
CA ASP A 70 -3.10 -19.84 25.77
C ASP A 70 -3.47 -19.39 24.36
N GLY A 71 -4.76 -19.57 23.98
CA GLY A 71 -5.26 -19.09 22.68
C GLY A 71 -5.16 -17.58 22.55
N MET A 72 -5.51 -16.83 23.61
CA MET A 72 -5.46 -15.38 23.57
C MET A 72 -4.04 -14.84 23.64
N SER A 73 -3.15 -15.54 24.33
CA SER A 73 -1.71 -15.23 24.34
C SER A 73 -1.12 -15.34 22.92
N SER A 74 -1.50 -16.36 22.16
CA SER A 74 -1.09 -16.50 20.75
C SER A 74 -1.59 -15.34 19.88
N VAL A 75 -2.82 -14.88 20.09
CA VAL A 75 -3.36 -13.70 19.41
C VAL A 75 -2.55 -12.46 19.75
N LEU A 76 -2.25 -12.23 21.02
CA LEU A 76 -1.41 -11.08 21.44
C LEU A 76 -0.01 -11.13 20.85
N GLN A 77 0.56 -12.34 20.68
CA GLN A 77 1.83 -12.51 20.00
C GLN A 77 1.77 -12.08 18.53
N VAL A 78 0.69 -12.45 17.82
CA VAL A 78 0.47 -12.00 16.42
C VAL A 78 0.34 -10.49 16.36
N VAL A 79 -0.45 -9.87 17.24
CA VAL A 79 -0.60 -8.42 17.34
C VAL A 79 0.74 -7.73 17.54
N SER A 80 1.57 -8.25 18.45
CA SER A 80 2.92 -7.71 18.68
C SER A 80 3.84 -7.85 17.46
N SER A 81 3.71 -8.94 16.71
CA SER A 81 4.50 -9.15 15.50
C SER A 81 4.09 -8.18 14.37
N ILE A 82 2.79 -7.91 14.22
CA ILE A 82 2.28 -6.91 13.25
C ILE A 82 2.81 -5.51 13.60
N GLU A 83 2.78 -5.14 14.87
CA GLU A 83 3.34 -3.87 15.35
C GLU A 83 4.85 -3.74 15.04
N GLN A 84 5.60 -4.83 15.18
CA GLN A 84 7.04 -4.84 14.83
C GLN A 84 7.26 -4.64 13.32
N ILE A 85 6.41 -5.21 12.47
CA ILE A 85 6.47 -4.99 11.01
C ILE A 85 6.22 -3.51 10.70
N ALA A 86 5.18 -2.92 11.30
CA ALA A 86 4.86 -1.50 11.13
C ALA A 86 6.03 -0.60 11.58
N ASN A 87 6.62 -0.87 12.74
CA ASN A 87 7.78 -0.13 13.24
C ASN A 87 8.99 -0.25 12.29
N ALA A 88 9.24 -1.41 11.72
CA ALA A 88 10.30 -1.60 10.74
C ALA A 88 10.07 -0.79 9.46
N ALA A 89 8.83 -0.71 8.97
CA ALA A 89 8.46 0.14 7.84
C ALA A 89 8.70 1.63 8.15
N VAL A 90 8.33 2.09 9.35
CA VAL A 90 8.62 3.45 9.83
C VAL A 90 10.11 3.74 9.87
N ASP A 91 10.92 2.79 10.31
CA ASP A 91 12.38 2.98 10.37
C ASP A 91 12.99 3.11 8.95
N ILE A 92 12.47 2.36 7.97
CA ILE A 92 12.84 2.52 6.56
C ILE A 92 12.42 3.92 6.05
N ALA A 93 11.19 4.35 6.30
CA ALA A 93 10.68 5.66 5.88
C ALA A 93 11.50 6.82 6.47
N LYS A 94 11.94 6.70 7.73
CA LYS A 94 12.81 7.69 8.40
C LYS A 94 14.16 7.88 7.71
N ILE A 95 14.68 6.90 6.96
CA ILE A 95 15.91 7.06 6.18
C ILE A 95 15.72 8.16 5.14
N VAL A 96 14.59 8.17 4.45
CA VAL A 96 14.22 9.18 3.46
C VAL A 96 14.01 10.53 4.13
N LEU A 97 13.18 10.60 5.18
CA LEU A 97 12.85 11.85 5.88
C LEU A 97 14.08 12.53 6.52
N ARG A 98 15.06 11.75 6.96
CA ARG A 98 16.31 12.27 7.52
C ARG A 98 17.37 12.56 6.48
N ASN A 99 17.08 12.32 5.19
CA ASN A 99 18.01 12.50 4.08
C ASN A 99 19.36 11.82 4.33
N ILE A 100 19.34 10.62 4.93
CA ILE A 100 20.58 9.88 5.25
C ILE A 100 21.22 9.38 3.96
N GLY A 101 20.39 9.07 2.94
CA GLY A 101 20.82 8.54 1.66
C GLY A 101 21.23 7.05 1.75
N ILE A 102 20.87 6.30 0.71
CA ILE A 102 21.37 4.93 0.50
C ILE A 102 22.18 4.90 -0.79
N PRO A 103 23.28 4.14 -0.84
CA PRO A 103 24.02 3.97 -2.09
C PRO A 103 23.09 3.50 -3.21
N ARG A 104 23.11 4.20 -4.34
CA ARG A 104 22.20 3.97 -5.47
C ARG A 104 22.24 2.52 -5.99
N ALA A 105 23.42 1.86 -5.90
CA ALA A 105 23.57 0.46 -6.26
C ALA A 105 22.64 -0.46 -5.45
N LEU A 106 22.51 -0.24 -4.13
CA LEU A 106 21.63 -1.02 -3.27
C LEU A 106 20.15 -0.77 -3.57
N VAL A 107 19.78 0.46 -3.91
CA VAL A 107 18.40 0.79 -4.31
C VAL A 107 18.03 0.07 -5.61
N VAL A 108 18.95 0.00 -6.57
CA VAL A 108 18.73 -0.71 -7.83
C VAL A 108 18.55 -2.21 -7.60
N ASP A 109 19.32 -2.80 -6.67
CA ASP A 109 19.20 -4.22 -6.33
C ASP A 109 17.85 -4.54 -5.68
N LEU A 110 17.33 -3.64 -4.82
CA LEU A 110 15.97 -3.75 -4.27
C LEU A 110 14.89 -3.78 -5.37
N ALA A 111 15.06 -3.02 -6.45
CA ALA A 111 14.16 -3.04 -7.60
C ALA A 111 14.16 -4.36 -8.39
N GLN A 112 15.06 -5.29 -8.07
CA GLN A 112 15.09 -6.63 -8.68
C GLN A 112 14.27 -7.67 -7.93
N ALA A 113 13.55 -7.28 -6.87
CA ALA A 113 12.61 -8.14 -6.16
C ALA A 113 11.51 -8.68 -7.10
N ALA A 114 10.87 -9.76 -6.70
CA ALA A 114 9.82 -10.40 -7.49
C ALA A 114 8.56 -9.53 -7.60
N GLU A 115 8.25 -8.80 -6.53
CA GLU A 115 7.21 -7.77 -6.49
C GLU A 115 7.87 -6.40 -6.49
N VAL A 116 7.32 -5.50 -7.27
CA VAL A 116 7.88 -4.17 -7.48
C VAL A 116 6.79 -3.11 -7.45
N SER A 117 7.14 -1.97 -6.88
CA SER A 117 6.30 -0.79 -6.91
C SER A 117 6.57 0.03 -8.16
N HIS A 118 5.51 0.43 -8.86
CA HIS A 118 5.57 1.27 -10.03
C HIS A 118 4.84 2.59 -9.80
N ARG A 119 5.52 3.69 -10.11
CA ARG A 119 4.91 5.01 -10.11
C ARG A 119 4.41 5.35 -11.51
N LEU A 120 3.09 5.48 -11.65
CA LEU A 120 2.42 5.71 -12.93
C LEU A 120 1.78 7.10 -12.96
N VAL A 121 1.76 7.72 -14.13
CA VAL A 121 1.06 8.98 -14.38
C VAL A 121 0.07 8.78 -15.52
N VAL A 122 -1.19 9.14 -15.27
CA VAL A 122 -2.23 9.05 -16.29
C VAL A 122 -2.04 10.20 -17.29
N ALA A 123 -1.73 9.85 -18.54
CA ALA A 123 -1.48 10.81 -19.61
C ALA A 123 -2.75 11.58 -20.02
N ASP A 124 -2.55 12.79 -20.57
CA ASP A 124 -3.62 13.52 -21.23
C ASP A 124 -4.13 12.73 -22.44
N GLY A 125 -5.46 12.55 -22.53
CA GLY A 125 -6.09 11.73 -23.58
C GLY A 125 -6.21 10.25 -23.23
N SER A 126 -5.80 9.81 -22.03
CA SER A 126 -6.02 8.45 -21.56
C SER A 126 -7.51 8.11 -21.50
N HIS A 127 -7.87 6.94 -22.03
CA HIS A 127 -9.24 6.40 -21.95
C HIS A 127 -9.61 5.95 -20.52
N LEU A 128 -8.61 5.87 -19.63
CA LEU A 128 -8.79 5.52 -18.23
C LEU A 128 -9.23 6.72 -17.39
N ALA A 129 -8.98 7.94 -17.87
CA ALA A 129 -9.35 9.15 -17.15
C ALA A 129 -10.88 9.29 -17.02
N ASN A 130 -11.31 9.71 -15.83
CA ASN A 130 -12.72 9.88 -15.43
C ASN A 130 -13.50 8.56 -15.29
N ARG A 131 -12.83 7.43 -15.12
CA ARG A 131 -13.45 6.13 -14.82
C ARG A 131 -13.06 5.67 -13.43
N PRO A 132 -13.90 4.89 -12.73
CA PRO A 132 -13.53 4.29 -11.47
C PRO A 132 -12.44 3.22 -11.66
N LEU A 133 -11.62 3.02 -10.64
CA LEU A 133 -10.55 2.01 -10.65
C LEU A 133 -11.10 0.60 -10.87
N SER A 134 -12.29 0.29 -10.34
CA SER A 134 -12.98 -0.99 -10.52
C SER A 134 -13.19 -1.36 -11.98
N ASP A 135 -13.44 -0.37 -12.86
CA ASP A 135 -13.65 -0.61 -14.28
C ASP A 135 -12.40 -1.09 -15.04
N MET A 136 -11.24 -0.97 -14.43
CA MET A 136 -9.97 -1.30 -15.06
C MET A 136 -9.56 -2.74 -14.85
N GLU A 137 -10.12 -3.40 -13.84
CA GLU A 137 -9.80 -4.78 -13.46
C GLU A 137 -8.28 -5.06 -13.42
N LEU A 138 -7.49 -4.06 -12.98
CA LEU A 138 -6.02 -4.11 -13.01
C LEU A 138 -5.41 -5.39 -12.40
N PRO A 139 -5.91 -5.90 -11.26
CA PRO A 139 -5.38 -7.14 -10.71
C PRO A 139 -5.55 -8.34 -11.65
N VAL A 140 -6.64 -8.38 -12.42
CA VAL A 140 -6.96 -9.48 -13.34
C VAL A 140 -6.24 -9.29 -14.69
N VAL A 141 -6.22 -8.07 -15.21
CA VAL A 141 -5.71 -7.77 -16.56
C VAL A 141 -4.19 -7.73 -16.60
N VAL A 142 -3.56 -7.13 -15.58
CA VAL A 142 -2.10 -6.90 -15.56
C VAL A 142 -1.42 -7.42 -14.28
N GLY A 143 -2.16 -8.01 -13.34
CA GLY A 143 -1.59 -8.52 -12.08
C GLY A 143 -1.04 -7.42 -11.18
N MET A 144 -1.58 -6.20 -11.27
CA MET A 144 -1.17 -5.05 -10.46
C MET A 144 -2.35 -4.41 -9.76
N ARG A 145 -2.12 -3.86 -8.59
CA ARG A 145 -3.11 -3.07 -7.82
C ARG A 145 -2.60 -1.64 -7.60
N VAL A 146 -3.51 -0.69 -7.51
CA VAL A 146 -3.20 0.67 -7.06
C VAL A 146 -3.21 0.66 -5.54
N VAL A 147 -2.09 1.02 -4.93
CA VAL A 147 -1.93 1.04 -3.46
C VAL A 147 -1.98 2.44 -2.89
N ALA A 148 -1.62 3.46 -3.67
CA ALA A 148 -1.74 4.85 -3.25
C ALA A 148 -1.94 5.81 -4.44
N ILE A 149 -2.58 6.95 -4.17
CA ILE A 149 -2.88 8.00 -5.16
C ILE A 149 -2.31 9.32 -4.66
N GLN A 150 -1.48 9.99 -5.46
CA GLN A 150 -0.95 11.29 -5.11
C GLN A 150 -1.95 12.41 -5.40
N ARG A 151 -2.30 13.19 -4.38
CA ARG A 151 -3.09 14.42 -4.48
C ARG A 151 -2.25 15.62 -4.04
N GLY A 152 -1.77 16.41 -4.98
CA GLY A 152 -0.81 17.47 -4.69
C GLY A 152 0.52 16.87 -4.19
N ARG A 153 0.89 17.18 -2.94
CA ARG A 153 2.10 16.62 -2.30
C ARG A 153 1.82 15.39 -1.43
N ARG A 154 0.55 15.09 -1.13
CA ARG A 154 0.17 14.00 -0.24
C ARG A 154 -0.17 12.72 -1.02
N TRP A 155 0.20 11.59 -0.46
CA TRP A 155 -0.24 10.28 -0.88
C TRP A 155 -1.47 9.86 -0.07
N LEU A 156 -2.53 9.46 -0.76
CA LEU A 156 -3.74 8.88 -0.19
C LEU A 156 -3.62 7.37 -0.28
N THR A 157 -3.79 6.71 0.84
CA THR A 157 -3.61 5.26 1.02
C THR A 157 -4.93 4.51 1.09
N ASP A 158 -6.02 5.20 1.42
CA ASP A 158 -7.37 4.65 1.36
C ASP A 158 -7.87 4.68 -0.09
N VAL A 159 -7.45 3.68 -0.87
CA VAL A 159 -7.78 3.56 -2.30
C VAL A 159 -8.85 2.50 -2.50
N GLY A 160 -10.03 2.92 -2.93
CA GLY A 160 -11.16 2.06 -3.24
C GLY A 160 -11.40 1.87 -4.74
N GLY A 161 -12.18 0.85 -5.09
CA GLY A 161 -12.59 0.62 -6.48
C GLY A 161 -13.37 1.77 -7.10
N ASP A 162 -14.07 2.56 -6.29
CA ASP A 162 -14.88 3.71 -6.71
C ASP A 162 -14.05 4.99 -6.93
N ASP A 163 -12.75 4.98 -6.60
CA ASP A 163 -11.89 6.12 -6.86
C ASP A 163 -11.77 6.39 -8.34
N ILE A 164 -12.09 7.65 -8.70
CA ILE A 164 -12.04 8.10 -10.09
C ILE A 164 -10.60 8.41 -10.49
N VAL A 165 -10.18 7.79 -11.58
CA VAL A 165 -8.88 8.05 -12.20
C VAL A 165 -8.85 9.45 -12.78
N ARG A 166 -7.87 10.25 -12.36
CA ARG A 166 -7.68 11.64 -12.81
C ARG A 166 -6.41 11.77 -13.65
N ARG A 167 -6.46 12.64 -14.64
CA ARG A 167 -5.30 13.01 -15.48
C ARG A 167 -4.22 13.69 -14.66
N ALA A 168 -2.98 13.57 -15.09
CA ALA A 168 -1.82 14.17 -14.45
C ALA A 168 -1.66 13.82 -12.96
N THR A 169 -2.33 12.77 -12.51
CA THR A 169 -2.26 12.23 -11.15
C THR A 169 -1.25 11.09 -11.12
N ARG A 170 -0.45 11.02 -10.07
CA ARG A 170 0.46 9.91 -9.85
C ARG A 170 -0.22 8.82 -9.05
N TYR A 171 0.01 7.59 -9.46
CA TYR A 171 -0.49 6.37 -8.84
C TYR A 171 0.70 5.51 -8.46
N LEU A 172 0.71 5.01 -7.24
CA LEU A 172 1.60 3.93 -6.85
C LEU A 172 0.87 2.62 -7.09
N CYS A 173 1.43 1.78 -7.94
CA CYS A 173 0.90 0.47 -8.24
C CYS A 173 1.91 -0.58 -7.84
N GLU A 174 1.42 -1.70 -7.31
CA GLU A 174 2.21 -2.84 -6.90
C GLU A 174 1.76 -4.09 -7.64
N GLY A 175 2.69 -4.96 -7.91
CA GLY A 175 2.42 -6.24 -8.54
C GLY A 175 3.69 -6.93 -9.00
N ASN A 176 3.51 -8.08 -9.65
CA ASN A 176 4.63 -8.84 -10.13
C ASN A 176 5.30 -8.10 -11.32
N ARG A 177 6.60 -8.34 -11.49
CA ARG A 177 7.44 -7.70 -12.50
C ARG A 177 6.94 -7.90 -13.95
N LEU A 178 6.22 -8.99 -14.24
CA LEU A 178 5.61 -9.24 -15.53
C LEU A 178 4.39 -8.36 -15.78
N GLY A 179 3.68 -7.95 -14.73
CA GLY A 179 2.55 -7.03 -14.80
C GLY A 179 2.95 -5.63 -15.28
N SER A 180 4.17 -5.17 -14.98
CA SER A 180 4.67 -3.87 -15.43
C SER A 180 4.78 -3.78 -16.95
N PHE A 181 5.21 -4.86 -17.62
CA PHE A 181 5.22 -4.96 -19.08
C PHE A 181 3.80 -4.98 -19.67
N GLY A 182 2.83 -5.52 -18.93
CA GLY A 182 1.41 -5.51 -19.31
C GLY A 182 0.80 -4.11 -19.30
N PHE A 183 1.23 -3.24 -18.39
CA PHE A 183 0.77 -1.85 -18.31
C PHE A 183 1.18 -1.03 -19.53
N GLU A 184 2.41 -1.24 -20.05
CA GLU A 184 2.88 -0.58 -21.27
C GLU A 184 2.14 -1.07 -22.52
N ASN A 185 1.58 -2.28 -22.46
CA ASN A 185 0.94 -3.00 -23.56
C ASN A 185 -0.53 -3.35 -23.28
N LEU A 186 -1.22 -2.65 -22.36
CA LEU A 186 -2.65 -2.85 -22.13
C LEU A 186 -3.38 -2.82 -23.49
N PRO A 187 -4.04 -3.93 -23.89
CA PRO A 187 -4.75 -3.96 -25.15
C PRO A 187 -5.85 -2.89 -25.13
N PRO A 188 -6.13 -2.26 -26.29
CA PRO A 188 -7.22 -1.31 -26.36
C PRO A 188 -8.52 -2.03 -26.00
N LEU A 189 -9.18 -1.58 -24.95
CA LEU A 189 -10.58 -1.89 -24.77
C LEU A 189 -11.34 -1.27 -25.98
N ARG A 190 -11.40 -2.08 -27.05
CA ARG A 190 -12.10 -1.84 -28.31
C ARG A 190 -12.16 -0.38 -28.81
N ARG A 191 -11.32 -0.09 -29.84
CA ARG A 191 -11.17 1.09 -30.70
C ARG A 191 -10.26 2.22 -30.19
N GLY A 192 -9.07 2.31 -30.75
CA GLY A 192 -8.26 3.52 -30.83
C GLY A 192 -7.13 3.68 -29.79
N TYR A 193 -6.30 2.67 -29.58
CA TYR A 193 -5.20 2.66 -28.62
C TYR A 193 -3.99 3.51 -29.04
N ARG A 194 -3.53 4.38 -28.16
CA ARG A 194 -2.14 4.88 -28.07
C ARG A 194 -1.57 4.50 -26.71
N PRO A 195 -0.30 4.15 -26.61
CA PRO A 195 0.31 3.77 -25.31
C PRO A 195 0.13 4.90 -24.31
N LEU A 196 -0.43 4.57 -23.15
CA LEU A 196 -1.06 5.50 -22.21
C LEU A 196 -0.19 5.90 -21.04
N LEU A 197 0.99 5.28 -20.89
CA LEU A 197 1.85 5.46 -19.74
C LEU A 197 3.29 5.71 -20.21
N LYS A 198 3.86 6.82 -19.79
CA LYS A 198 5.30 7.03 -19.85
C LYS A 198 5.89 6.58 -18.53
N PRO A 199 6.75 5.53 -18.50
CA PRO A 199 7.57 5.26 -17.34
C PRO A 199 8.42 6.53 -17.10
N GLN A 200 8.36 7.08 -15.89
CA GLN A 200 9.36 8.07 -15.51
C GLN A 200 10.66 7.28 -15.30
N ALA A 201 11.58 7.44 -16.22
CA ALA A 201 12.95 6.99 -16.04
C ALA A 201 13.53 7.64 -14.78
N CYS A 202 14.11 6.80 -13.93
CA CYS A 202 14.99 7.25 -12.86
C CYS A 202 16.22 7.92 -13.43
#